data_8833e900668c98f1959390b44ebc66c7
#
_entry.id   8833e900668c98f1959390b44ebc66c7
#
_cell.length_a   1.000
_cell.length_b   1.000
_cell.length_c   1.000
_cell.angle_alpha   90.00
_cell.angle_beta   90.00
_cell.angle_gamma   90.00
#
_symmetry.space_group_name_H-M   'P 1'
#
loop_
_entity.id
_entity.type
_entity.pdbx_description
1 polymer ?
#
loop_
_entity_poly.entity_id
_entity_poly.type
_entity_poly.pdbx_seq_one_letter_code
_entity_poly.pdbx_strand_id
1 'polypeptide(L)'
;MTTVSRATTSVNQAGPADRGPGQPTKQTPACIRAINRAVVEAALNGEALPSDARLAEKLCLGERTVRTIRLRVLGLNRHELKRWQDARASPSPSDERVERDLLCATPFAGLWLLVPQILDAGLARAAEALQIVGRTRVQAIQIVLTLVAWAALGFQRLCHVDDFRHWADMGLALFTGGLHLWSDTTLWRWVHGLTPESAARFYEATASSVAGQPGSAGRFSVDDHVVPSFTKLQPRRLGKTRVPTRGRAYPAFRLYAPFDLDLGRFVGVIVRKARESLSQTALAVVEELRRLRRQANVHHPAQVRVILDRGGYKGSVFERLLDDPQVSFIAMARATAANVRQWEALPKRLLRPYRPAGDDNPNLKIARSQTTIRGCGYPVPSVVIRDDTPGTKQRWRVLFFKNEPGRRPHAETIDAEYRQRQNHELGFAQYIHALVGHSLPKAYEMFRTANADGQKRKTVATAETDRSQQEVRFVAWLKFLTFDLIKDFGAALGQHFAPCQVATLVRRFILRPGRLYLQAGQLIAQLDPFRGQEGLYAFIQQLNERRLTIPWLCNLVLQIEIASEPPGLAAAPHVLGRKILANSGLAAPP
;
A
#
# COMPACT_ATOMS: atom_id res chain seq x y z
N MET A 1 -45.72 43.38 -14.05
CA MET A 1 -44.54 44.16 -14.43
C MET A 1 -43.57 44.13 -13.26
N THR A 2 -42.60 43.25 -13.28
CA THR A 2 -41.54 43.16 -12.28
C THR A 2 -40.23 42.93 -12.99
N THR A 3 -39.43 43.96 -12.99
CA THR A 3 -38.14 44.09 -13.65
C THR A 3 -37.09 43.21 -12.94
N VAL A 4 -36.53 42.25 -13.65
CA VAL A 4 -35.38 41.42 -13.19
C VAL A 4 -34.11 42.19 -13.53
N SER A 5 -33.43 42.65 -12.50
CA SER A 5 -32.10 43.28 -12.57
C SER A 5 -31.04 42.21 -12.83
N ARG A 6 -30.35 42.29 -13.97
CA ARG A 6 -29.15 41.54 -14.29
C ARG A 6 -27.95 42.12 -13.53
N ALA A 7 -27.49 41.44 -12.52
CA ALA A 7 -26.18 41.73 -11.91
C ALA A 7 -25.06 41.23 -12.84
N THR A 8 -24.41 42.16 -13.50
CA THR A 8 -23.13 41.96 -14.20
C THR A 8 -22.02 41.87 -13.19
N THR A 9 -21.52 40.69 -12.94
CA THR A 9 -20.30 40.47 -12.16
C THR A 9 -19.10 40.92 -12.99
N SER A 10 -18.58 42.08 -12.67
CA SER A 10 -17.30 42.58 -13.19
C SER A 10 -16.16 41.67 -12.72
N VAL A 11 -15.55 40.97 -13.67
CA VAL A 11 -14.27 40.28 -13.45
C VAL A 11 -13.20 41.36 -13.28
N ASN A 12 -12.71 41.50 -12.06
CA ASN A 12 -11.55 42.33 -11.76
C ASN A 12 -10.35 41.85 -12.60
N GLN A 13 -10.01 42.58 -13.65
CA GLN A 13 -8.72 42.49 -14.32
C GLN A 13 -7.65 43.11 -13.40
N ALA A 14 -7.06 42.25 -12.55
CA ALA A 14 -5.80 42.61 -11.92
C ALA A 14 -4.73 42.66 -13.03
N GLY A 15 -4.22 43.85 -13.28
CA GLY A 15 -3.11 44.08 -14.20
C GLY A 15 -1.87 43.24 -13.87
N PRO A 16 -0.94 43.10 -14.80
CA PRO A 16 0.26 42.28 -14.61
C PRO A 16 1.12 42.91 -13.51
N ALA A 17 1.05 42.30 -12.30
CA ALA A 17 1.98 42.63 -11.24
C ALA A 17 3.40 42.29 -11.71
N ASP A 18 4.28 43.25 -11.64
CA ASP A 18 5.73 43.20 -11.91
C ASP A 18 6.33 41.98 -11.16
N ARG A 19 6.57 40.89 -11.87
CA ARG A 19 7.22 39.69 -11.33
C ARG A 19 8.69 39.75 -11.67
N GLY A 20 9.51 39.88 -10.65
CA GLY A 20 10.95 39.78 -10.79
C GLY A 20 11.40 38.49 -11.50
N PRO A 21 12.53 38.51 -12.21
CA PRO A 21 13.06 37.39 -12.97
C PRO A 21 13.44 36.26 -12.01
N GLY A 22 12.73 35.10 -12.06
CA GLY A 22 13.13 33.88 -11.37
C GLY A 22 12.05 33.10 -10.64
N GLN A 23 10.81 33.59 -10.52
CA GLN A 23 9.74 32.73 -9.92
C GLN A 23 9.16 31.79 -10.96
N PRO A 24 9.18 30.44 -10.71
CA PRO A 24 8.52 29.47 -11.58
C PRO A 24 7.03 29.77 -11.59
N THR A 25 6.48 30.06 -12.77
CA THR A 25 5.04 30.17 -13.01
C THR A 25 4.37 28.88 -12.50
N LYS A 26 3.48 28.99 -11.52
CA LYS A 26 2.71 27.85 -11.00
C LYS A 26 1.88 27.29 -12.15
N GLN A 27 2.29 26.15 -12.70
CA GLN A 27 1.52 25.41 -13.68
C GLN A 27 0.28 24.87 -12.96
N THR A 28 -0.86 25.50 -13.16
CA THR A 28 -2.09 25.08 -12.50
C THR A 28 -2.77 23.93 -13.26
N PRO A 29 -3.48 23.03 -12.59
CA PRO A 29 -4.28 22.01 -13.25
C PRO A 29 -5.28 22.57 -14.28
N ALA A 30 -5.77 23.78 -14.09
CA ALA A 30 -6.64 24.49 -15.02
C ALA A 30 -5.94 24.78 -16.36
N CYS A 31 -4.70 25.28 -16.33
CA CYS A 31 -3.91 25.55 -17.53
C CYS A 31 -3.61 24.28 -18.31
N ILE A 32 -3.30 23.18 -17.61
CA ILE A 32 -3.05 21.88 -18.22
C ILE A 32 -4.31 21.37 -18.94
N ARG A 33 -5.48 21.46 -18.29
CA ARG A 33 -6.76 21.09 -18.90
C ARG A 33 -7.08 21.92 -20.13
N ALA A 34 -6.85 23.21 -20.07
CA ALA A 34 -7.13 24.11 -21.19
C ALA A 34 -6.23 23.80 -22.39
N ILE A 35 -4.94 23.56 -22.18
CA ILE A 35 -4.00 23.16 -23.25
C ILE A 35 -4.40 21.80 -23.81
N ASN A 36 -4.69 20.81 -22.97
CA ASN A 36 -5.10 19.49 -23.40
C ASN A 36 -6.38 19.55 -24.23
N ARG A 37 -7.41 20.28 -23.74
CA ARG A 37 -8.66 20.45 -24.45
C ARG A 37 -8.46 21.07 -25.83
N ALA A 38 -7.75 22.20 -25.91
CA ALA A 38 -7.58 22.92 -27.16
C ALA A 38 -6.81 22.12 -28.23
N VAL A 39 -5.74 21.42 -27.81
CA VAL A 39 -4.93 20.62 -28.74
C VAL A 39 -5.68 19.38 -29.21
N VAL A 40 -6.40 18.74 -28.31
CA VAL A 40 -7.09 17.48 -28.61
C VAL A 40 -8.39 17.69 -29.36
N GLU A 41 -9.14 18.77 -29.06
CA GLU A 41 -10.34 19.10 -29.86
C GLU A 41 -9.97 19.43 -31.32
N ALA A 42 -8.89 20.18 -31.52
CA ALA A 42 -8.39 20.43 -32.88
C ALA A 42 -7.96 19.12 -33.57
N ALA A 43 -7.25 18.23 -32.84
CA ALA A 43 -6.85 16.93 -33.39
C ALA A 43 -8.06 16.06 -33.78
N LEU A 44 -9.09 16.02 -32.94
CA LEU A 44 -10.32 15.23 -33.18
C LEU A 44 -11.14 15.73 -34.36
N ASN A 45 -11.21 17.06 -34.49
CA ASN A 45 -12.01 17.68 -35.54
C ASN A 45 -11.27 17.75 -36.89
N GLY A 46 -10.01 17.25 -36.96
CA GLY A 46 -9.19 17.39 -38.17
C GLY A 46 -8.71 18.80 -38.43
N GLU A 47 -8.83 19.70 -37.42
CA GLU A 47 -8.44 21.09 -37.54
C GLU A 47 -6.91 21.27 -37.37
N ALA A 48 -6.38 22.39 -37.84
CA ALA A 48 -4.98 22.73 -37.63
C ALA A 48 -4.66 22.86 -36.12
N LEU A 49 -3.64 22.12 -35.66
CA LEU A 49 -3.24 22.13 -34.25
C LEU A 49 -2.76 23.53 -33.83
N PRO A 50 -3.33 24.10 -32.73
CA PRO A 50 -2.98 25.44 -32.29
C PRO A 50 -1.49 25.56 -31.94
N SER A 51 -0.83 26.69 -32.30
CA SER A 51 0.57 26.92 -31.98
C SER A 51 0.80 27.13 -30.48
N ASP A 52 2.02 26.80 -29.99
CA ASP A 52 2.34 27.03 -28.57
C ASP A 52 2.28 28.54 -28.23
N ALA A 53 2.62 29.42 -29.20
CA ALA A 53 2.48 30.86 -29.07
C ALA A 53 1.00 31.27 -28.92
N ARG A 54 0.10 30.76 -29.77
CA ARG A 54 -1.33 31.06 -29.69
C ARG A 54 -1.99 30.55 -28.40
N LEU A 55 -1.54 29.40 -27.91
CA LEU A 55 -2.00 28.88 -26.60
C LEU A 55 -1.44 29.71 -25.45
N ALA A 56 -0.20 30.16 -25.56
CA ALA A 56 0.45 31.01 -24.58
C ALA A 56 -0.27 32.35 -24.42
N GLU A 57 -0.59 32.99 -25.53
CA GLU A 57 -1.38 34.24 -25.57
C GLU A 57 -2.76 34.04 -24.95
N LYS A 58 -3.51 33.02 -25.39
CA LYS A 58 -4.87 32.71 -24.89
C LYS A 58 -4.91 32.41 -23.40
N LEU A 59 -3.88 31.82 -22.85
CA LEU A 59 -3.83 31.37 -21.45
C LEU A 59 -2.99 32.26 -20.53
N CYS A 60 -2.48 33.38 -21.07
CA CYS A 60 -1.56 34.30 -20.35
C CYS A 60 -0.37 33.54 -19.74
N LEU A 61 0.25 32.64 -20.50
CA LEU A 61 1.40 31.83 -20.11
C LEU A 61 2.59 32.15 -21.04
N GLY A 62 3.80 31.85 -20.58
CA GLY A 62 4.95 31.85 -21.47
C GLY A 62 4.92 30.65 -22.45
N GLU A 63 5.32 30.88 -23.72
CA GLU A 63 5.35 29.82 -24.74
C GLU A 63 6.17 28.60 -24.32
N ARG A 64 7.32 28.83 -23.66
CA ARG A 64 8.15 27.75 -23.08
C ARG A 64 7.38 26.90 -22.06
N THR A 65 6.51 27.56 -21.27
CA THR A 65 5.66 26.86 -20.28
C THR A 65 4.62 26.00 -20.99
N VAL A 66 3.94 26.55 -22.02
CA VAL A 66 2.97 25.79 -22.83
C VAL A 66 3.62 24.60 -23.51
N ARG A 67 4.80 24.80 -24.12
CA ARG A 67 5.58 23.72 -24.75
C ARG A 67 5.97 22.65 -23.73
N THR A 68 6.39 23.04 -22.53
CA THR A 68 6.74 22.09 -21.45
C THR A 68 5.52 21.30 -21.01
N ILE A 69 4.38 21.95 -20.80
CA ILE A 69 3.12 21.28 -20.43
C ILE A 69 2.72 20.31 -21.54
N ARG A 70 2.67 20.78 -22.78
CA ARG A 70 2.24 19.95 -23.91
C ARG A 70 3.14 18.74 -24.13
N LEU A 71 4.47 18.92 -24.16
CA LEU A 71 5.39 17.83 -24.46
C LEU A 71 5.70 16.94 -23.26
N ARG A 72 6.00 17.54 -22.09
CA ARG A 72 6.52 16.79 -20.93
C ARG A 72 5.43 16.32 -19.97
N VAL A 73 4.33 17.06 -19.88
CA VAL A 73 3.23 16.74 -18.97
C VAL A 73 2.14 15.95 -19.70
N LEU A 74 1.74 16.40 -20.89
CA LEU A 74 0.65 15.78 -21.63
C LEU A 74 1.13 14.78 -22.70
N GLY A 75 2.41 14.73 -23.02
CA GLY A 75 2.95 13.85 -24.07
C GLY A 75 2.44 14.19 -25.48
N LEU A 76 1.90 15.39 -25.68
CA LEU A 76 1.28 15.78 -26.96
C LEU A 76 2.33 16.32 -27.93
N ASN A 77 2.95 15.44 -28.71
CA ASN A 77 3.85 15.82 -29.81
C ASN A 77 3.02 16.16 -31.06
N ARG A 78 3.25 17.34 -31.65
CA ARG A 78 2.51 17.80 -32.85
C ARG A 78 2.71 16.93 -34.07
N HIS A 79 3.93 16.46 -34.31
CA HIS A 79 4.21 15.59 -35.44
C HIS A 79 3.51 14.24 -35.31
N GLU A 80 3.43 13.76 -34.08
CA GLU A 80 2.72 12.50 -33.79
C GLU A 80 1.20 12.67 -33.90
N LEU A 81 0.65 13.77 -33.37
CA LEU A 81 -0.77 14.09 -33.51
C LEU A 81 -1.16 14.28 -34.96
N LYS A 82 -0.33 14.93 -35.76
CA LYS A 82 -0.58 15.09 -37.20
C LYS A 82 -0.54 13.75 -37.94
N ARG A 83 0.49 12.94 -37.70
CA ARG A 83 0.54 11.58 -38.26
C ARG A 83 -0.67 10.75 -37.88
N TRP A 84 -1.15 10.88 -36.65
CA TRP A 84 -2.37 10.23 -36.21
C TRP A 84 -3.63 10.74 -36.95
N GLN A 85 -3.76 12.06 -37.16
CA GLN A 85 -4.83 12.63 -38.00
C GLN A 85 -4.76 12.10 -39.43
N ASP A 86 -3.57 12.11 -40.02
CA ASP A 86 -3.34 11.67 -41.39
C ASP A 86 -3.65 10.15 -41.55
N ALA A 87 -3.24 9.32 -40.60
CA ALA A 87 -3.54 7.89 -40.60
C ALA A 87 -5.04 7.60 -40.44
N ARG A 88 -5.77 8.44 -39.72
CA ARG A 88 -7.23 8.32 -39.57
C ARG A 88 -8.01 8.79 -40.79
N ALA A 89 -7.47 9.75 -41.53
CA ALA A 89 -8.06 10.26 -42.78
C ALA A 89 -7.84 9.34 -43.99
N SER A 90 -6.87 8.43 -43.93
CA SER A 90 -6.52 7.50 -44.99
C SER A 90 -6.57 6.04 -44.47
N PRO A 91 -7.78 5.42 -44.37
CA PRO A 91 -7.85 4.02 -44.00
C PRO A 91 -7.23 3.14 -45.10
N SER A 92 -6.22 2.38 -44.74
CA SER A 92 -5.61 1.39 -45.63
C SER A 92 -6.61 0.24 -45.86
N PRO A 93 -6.89 -0.17 -47.11
CA PRO A 93 -7.98 -1.13 -47.40
C PRO A 93 -7.64 -2.61 -47.14
N SER A 94 -6.61 -2.94 -46.43
CA SER A 94 -6.15 -4.32 -46.36
C SER A 94 -5.85 -4.83 -44.93
N ASP A 95 -6.77 -4.67 -44.02
CA ASP A 95 -6.75 -5.50 -42.79
C ASP A 95 -8.17 -5.52 -42.20
N GLU A 96 -8.79 -6.67 -42.16
CA GLU A 96 -9.93 -6.99 -41.26
C GLU A 96 -9.51 -6.92 -39.79
N ARG A 97 -8.70 -5.93 -39.40
CA ARG A 97 -8.41 -5.63 -38.00
C ARG A 97 -9.64 -5.00 -37.41
N VAL A 98 -10.35 -5.77 -36.62
CA VAL A 98 -11.41 -5.24 -35.75
C VAL A 98 -10.92 -3.93 -35.16
N GLU A 99 -11.60 -2.82 -35.46
CA GLU A 99 -11.17 -1.47 -35.13
C GLU A 99 -11.05 -1.34 -33.60
N ARG A 100 -9.82 -1.18 -33.12
CA ARG A 100 -9.50 -0.99 -31.68
C ARG A 100 -9.43 0.50 -31.40
N ASP A 101 -10.33 0.98 -30.55
CA ASP A 101 -10.28 2.38 -30.11
C ASP A 101 -9.18 2.61 -29.08
N LEU A 102 -8.13 3.30 -29.47
CA LEU A 102 -7.05 3.69 -28.55
C LEU A 102 -7.57 4.72 -27.54
N LEU A 103 -7.64 4.34 -26.26
CA LEU A 103 -8.06 5.23 -25.16
C LEU A 103 -6.92 6.15 -24.68
N CYS A 104 -5.76 5.57 -24.39
CA CYS A 104 -4.60 6.31 -23.93
C CYS A 104 -3.32 5.46 -23.96
N ALA A 105 -2.15 6.13 -23.90
CA ALA A 105 -0.93 5.52 -23.38
C ALA A 105 -0.71 5.91 -21.93
N THR A 106 -0.06 5.05 -21.20
CA THR A 106 0.24 5.26 -19.79
C THR A 106 1.58 4.62 -19.43
N PRO A 107 2.40 5.24 -18.56
CA PRO A 107 3.58 4.60 -18.01
C PRO A 107 3.24 3.50 -16.99
N PHE A 108 1.95 3.30 -16.67
CA PHE A 108 1.46 2.43 -15.60
C PHE A 108 0.57 1.30 -16.12
N ALA A 109 0.69 0.90 -17.39
CA ALA A 109 -0.09 -0.21 -17.95
C ALA A 109 0.12 -1.52 -17.19
N GLY A 110 1.30 -1.73 -16.61
CA GLY A 110 1.57 -2.90 -15.79
C GLY A 110 0.74 -3.02 -14.50
N LEU A 111 0.08 -1.95 -14.03
CA LEU A 111 -0.87 -2.04 -12.91
C LEU A 111 -2.03 -3.00 -13.20
N TRP A 112 -2.42 -3.13 -14.46
CA TRP A 112 -3.51 -4.02 -14.87
C TRP A 112 -3.21 -5.49 -14.62
N LEU A 113 -1.95 -5.86 -14.46
CA LEU A 113 -1.52 -7.20 -14.04
C LEU A 113 -1.96 -7.54 -12.60
N LEU A 114 -2.31 -6.53 -11.76
CA LEU A 114 -2.79 -6.75 -10.41
C LEU A 114 -4.31 -6.95 -10.31
N VAL A 115 -5.06 -6.73 -11.38
CA VAL A 115 -6.53 -6.84 -11.36
C VAL A 115 -7.01 -8.22 -10.90
N PRO A 116 -6.44 -9.35 -11.34
CA PRO A 116 -6.84 -10.65 -10.83
C PRO A 116 -6.75 -10.75 -9.31
N GLN A 117 -5.60 -10.32 -8.74
CA GLN A 117 -5.35 -10.37 -7.30
C GLN A 117 -6.29 -9.44 -6.52
N ILE A 118 -6.63 -8.26 -7.07
CA ILE A 118 -7.59 -7.33 -6.49
C ILE A 118 -8.99 -7.96 -6.42
N LEU A 119 -9.39 -8.67 -7.47
CA LEU A 119 -10.68 -9.36 -7.53
C LEU A 119 -10.71 -10.58 -6.60
N ASP A 120 -9.67 -11.40 -6.64
CA ASP A 120 -9.54 -12.61 -5.82
C ASP A 120 -9.46 -12.27 -4.31
N ALA A 121 -8.85 -11.14 -3.94
CA ALA A 121 -8.85 -10.61 -2.58
C ALA A 121 -10.20 -9.99 -2.15
N GLY A 122 -11.18 -9.90 -3.04
CA GLY A 122 -12.50 -9.33 -2.76
C GLY A 122 -12.47 -7.83 -2.42
N LEU A 123 -11.44 -7.10 -2.84
CA LEU A 123 -11.26 -5.69 -2.48
C LEU A 123 -12.39 -4.80 -2.98
N ALA A 124 -12.89 -5.06 -4.19
CA ALA A 124 -14.01 -4.32 -4.76
C ALA A 124 -15.26 -4.46 -3.89
N ARG A 125 -15.61 -5.70 -3.53
CA ARG A 125 -16.76 -6.00 -2.65
C ARG A 125 -16.60 -5.41 -1.25
N ALA A 126 -15.40 -5.50 -0.68
CA ALA A 126 -15.13 -4.93 0.64
C ALA A 126 -15.24 -3.39 0.62
N ALA A 127 -14.86 -2.73 -0.49
CA ALA A 127 -14.97 -1.29 -0.64
C ALA A 127 -16.43 -0.78 -0.62
N GLU A 128 -17.40 -1.58 -1.08
CA GLU A 128 -18.82 -1.22 -1.05
C GLU A 128 -19.35 -0.98 0.36
N ALA A 129 -18.74 -1.61 1.37
CA ALA A 129 -19.11 -1.44 2.78
C ALA A 129 -18.61 -0.11 3.39
N LEU A 130 -17.74 0.62 2.70
CA LEU A 130 -17.17 1.87 3.19
C LEU A 130 -18.17 3.01 3.08
N GLN A 131 -18.31 3.77 4.16
CA GLN A 131 -19.18 4.93 4.28
C GLN A 131 -18.38 6.13 4.79
N ILE A 132 -18.68 7.30 4.29
CA ILE A 132 -18.09 8.54 4.75
C ILE A 132 -19.16 9.49 5.30
N VAL A 133 -18.73 10.34 6.23
CA VAL A 133 -19.55 11.45 6.70
C VAL A 133 -19.51 12.56 5.66
N GLY A 134 -20.69 12.93 5.17
CA GLY A 134 -20.86 14.00 4.18
C GLY A 134 -21.24 13.50 2.78
N ARG A 135 -21.58 14.46 1.92
CA ARG A 135 -21.90 14.16 0.51
C ARG A 135 -20.62 14.06 -0.31
N THR A 136 -20.45 12.95 -1.02
CA THR A 136 -19.37 12.79 -1.99
C THR A 136 -19.91 12.16 -3.28
N ARG A 137 -19.32 12.55 -4.39
CA ARG A 137 -19.54 11.89 -5.68
C ARG A 137 -18.49 10.80 -5.96
N VAL A 138 -17.52 10.65 -5.06
CA VAL A 138 -16.42 9.70 -5.22
C VAL A 138 -16.87 8.35 -4.67
N GLN A 139 -16.82 7.33 -5.49
CA GLN A 139 -17.11 5.97 -5.05
C GLN A 139 -15.98 5.43 -4.17
N ALA A 140 -16.33 4.62 -3.18
CA ALA A 140 -15.35 4.05 -2.25
C ALA A 140 -14.27 3.23 -2.95
N ILE A 141 -14.65 2.45 -3.97
CA ILE A 141 -13.71 1.65 -4.76
C ILE A 141 -12.65 2.51 -5.44
N GLN A 142 -13.02 3.71 -5.93
CA GLN A 142 -12.06 4.61 -6.57
C GLN A 142 -10.97 5.07 -5.61
N ILE A 143 -11.34 5.34 -4.34
CA ILE A 143 -10.37 5.72 -3.30
C ILE A 143 -9.49 4.54 -2.93
N VAL A 144 -10.07 3.37 -2.71
CA VAL A 144 -9.32 2.15 -2.38
C VAL A 144 -8.31 1.83 -3.48
N LEU A 145 -8.74 1.81 -4.74
CA LEU A 145 -7.84 1.54 -5.87
C LEU A 145 -6.78 2.64 -6.07
N THR A 146 -7.13 3.90 -5.82
CA THR A 146 -6.14 5.00 -5.86
C THR A 146 -5.07 4.79 -4.79
N LEU A 147 -5.44 4.40 -3.57
CA LEU A 147 -4.49 4.14 -2.48
C LEU A 147 -3.66 2.87 -2.73
N VAL A 148 -4.24 1.84 -3.33
CA VAL A 148 -3.51 0.63 -3.78
C VAL A 148 -2.50 0.99 -4.87
N ALA A 149 -2.93 1.69 -5.92
CA ALA A 149 -2.04 2.14 -6.99
C ALA A 149 -0.94 3.05 -6.45
N TRP A 150 -1.28 4.00 -5.57
CA TRP A 150 -0.33 4.87 -4.90
C TRP A 150 0.74 4.10 -4.12
N ALA A 151 0.34 3.06 -3.37
CA ALA A 151 1.26 2.19 -2.67
C ALA A 151 2.12 1.37 -3.64
N ALA A 152 1.51 0.70 -4.63
CA ALA A 152 2.22 -0.13 -5.61
C ALA A 152 3.24 0.65 -6.44
N LEU A 153 2.93 1.92 -6.77
CA LEU A 153 3.83 2.80 -7.52
C LEU A 153 4.89 3.49 -6.63
N GLY A 154 4.86 3.27 -5.32
CA GLY A 154 5.83 3.83 -4.38
C GLY A 154 5.71 5.35 -4.20
N PHE A 155 4.55 5.93 -4.37
CA PHE A 155 4.34 7.37 -4.15
C PHE A 155 4.48 7.71 -2.68
N GLN A 156 5.39 8.63 -2.37
CA GLN A 156 5.75 8.93 -0.98
C GLN A 156 4.68 9.68 -0.21
N ARG A 157 3.88 10.53 -0.88
CA ARG A 157 2.87 11.39 -0.25
C ARG A 157 1.61 11.43 -1.10
N LEU A 158 0.45 11.64 -0.48
CA LEU A 158 -0.81 11.80 -1.22
C LEU A 158 -0.75 12.94 -2.24
N CYS A 159 -0.04 14.04 -1.93
CA CYS A 159 0.12 15.14 -2.87
C CYS A 159 0.87 14.77 -4.17
N HIS A 160 1.58 13.64 -4.20
CA HIS A 160 2.16 13.16 -5.45
C HIS A 160 1.12 12.65 -6.45
N VAL A 161 -0.13 12.40 -6.01
CA VAL A 161 -1.25 12.16 -6.92
C VAL A 161 -1.56 13.40 -7.76
N ASP A 162 -1.34 14.59 -7.18
CA ASP A 162 -1.51 15.87 -7.87
C ASP A 162 -0.29 16.28 -8.72
N ASP A 163 0.79 15.48 -8.70
CA ASP A 163 1.90 15.67 -9.63
C ASP A 163 1.34 15.67 -11.07
N PHE A 164 1.77 16.62 -11.88
CA PHE A 164 1.29 16.82 -13.24
C PHE A 164 1.30 15.55 -14.09
N ARG A 165 2.32 14.70 -13.88
CA ARG A 165 2.45 13.42 -14.57
C ARG A 165 1.30 12.48 -14.27
N HIS A 166 0.91 12.40 -13.00
CA HIS A 166 -0.02 11.39 -12.50
C HIS A 166 -1.46 11.85 -12.62
N TRP A 167 -1.71 13.12 -12.31
CA TRP A 167 -3.06 13.68 -12.36
C TRP A 167 -3.67 13.66 -13.77
N ALA A 168 -2.85 13.85 -14.79
CA ALA A 168 -3.29 13.84 -16.19
C ALA A 168 -3.30 12.42 -16.81
N ASP A 169 -2.79 11.40 -16.12
CA ASP A 169 -2.70 10.04 -16.64
C ASP A 169 -4.07 9.36 -16.66
N MET A 170 -4.63 9.16 -17.86
CA MET A 170 -5.93 8.51 -18.02
C MET A 170 -5.86 7.01 -17.72
N GLY A 171 -4.75 6.34 -18.00
CA GLY A 171 -4.60 4.91 -17.71
C GLY A 171 -4.63 4.62 -16.22
N LEU A 172 -3.97 5.47 -15.43
CA LEU A 172 -4.04 5.40 -13.98
C LEU A 172 -5.45 5.76 -13.47
N ALA A 173 -6.11 6.76 -14.06
CA ALA A 173 -7.48 7.11 -13.72
C ALA A 173 -8.46 5.95 -13.99
N LEU A 174 -8.36 5.32 -15.15
CA LEU A 174 -9.18 4.15 -15.50
C LEU A 174 -8.93 2.98 -14.55
N PHE A 175 -7.67 2.70 -14.20
CA PHE A 175 -7.36 1.66 -13.23
C PHE A 175 -8.09 1.89 -11.90
N THR A 176 -8.22 3.14 -11.49
CA THR A 176 -8.92 3.52 -10.25
C THR A 176 -10.44 3.67 -10.41
N GLY A 177 -11.00 3.35 -11.57
CA GLY A 177 -12.44 3.39 -11.81
C GLY A 177 -12.99 4.77 -12.19
N GLY A 178 -12.14 5.67 -12.66
CA GLY A 178 -12.53 7.03 -13.05
C GLY A 178 -11.99 7.47 -14.39
N LEU A 179 -12.47 8.60 -14.90
CA LEU A 179 -11.93 9.26 -16.07
C LEU A 179 -10.88 10.34 -15.73
N HIS A 180 -10.69 10.60 -14.47
CA HIS A 180 -9.68 11.50 -13.91
C HIS A 180 -9.30 11.03 -12.51
N LEU A 181 -8.09 11.33 -12.09
CA LEU A 181 -7.68 11.12 -10.70
C LEU A 181 -8.26 12.20 -9.80
N TRP A 182 -8.59 11.81 -8.59
CA TRP A 182 -9.02 12.75 -7.57
C TRP A 182 -7.83 13.50 -6.99
N SER A 183 -8.03 14.79 -6.64
CA SER A 183 -6.99 15.57 -6.00
C SER A 183 -6.59 14.97 -4.65
N ASP A 184 -5.37 15.26 -4.19
CA ASP A 184 -4.88 14.88 -2.86
C ASP A 184 -5.83 15.35 -1.76
N THR A 185 -6.34 16.56 -1.87
CA THR A 185 -7.31 17.14 -0.94
C THR A 185 -8.61 16.33 -0.89
N THR A 186 -9.09 15.82 -2.04
CA THR A 186 -10.30 14.98 -2.09
C THR A 186 -10.05 13.64 -1.45
N LEU A 187 -8.93 12.97 -1.79
CA LEU A 187 -8.52 11.71 -1.17
C LEU A 187 -8.38 11.85 0.34
N TRP A 188 -7.76 12.94 0.77
CA TRP A 188 -7.53 13.24 2.17
C TRP A 188 -8.85 13.46 2.93
N ARG A 189 -9.76 14.29 2.39
CA ARG A 189 -11.10 14.51 2.97
C ARG A 189 -11.90 13.21 3.04
N TRP A 190 -11.77 12.36 2.05
CA TRP A 190 -12.47 11.09 2.02
C TRP A 190 -11.97 10.16 3.13
N VAL A 191 -10.65 9.99 3.28
CA VAL A 191 -10.05 9.18 4.36
C VAL A 191 -10.46 9.71 5.74
N HIS A 192 -10.43 11.03 5.93
CA HIS A 192 -10.89 11.66 7.16
C HIS A 192 -12.40 11.58 7.38
N GLY A 193 -13.17 11.47 6.31
CA GLY A 193 -14.62 11.30 6.37
C GLY A 193 -15.08 9.88 6.68
N LEU A 194 -14.19 8.88 6.65
CA LEU A 194 -14.53 7.50 6.96
C LEU A 194 -15.15 7.36 8.34
N THR A 195 -16.28 6.65 8.40
CA THR A 195 -16.86 6.28 9.69
C THR A 195 -16.01 5.14 10.30
N PRO A 196 -15.73 5.17 11.61
CA PRO A 196 -14.96 4.13 12.29
C PRO A 196 -15.52 2.73 12.05
N GLU A 197 -16.84 2.61 12.03
CA GLU A 197 -17.57 1.35 11.86
C GLU A 197 -17.39 0.78 10.45
N SER A 198 -17.43 1.64 9.40
CA SER A 198 -17.24 1.19 8.04
C SER A 198 -15.77 0.82 7.76
N ALA A 199 -14.83 1.58 8.32
CA ALA A 199 -13.42 1.26 8.25
C ALA A 199 -13.10 -0.06 8.96
N ALA A 200 -13.76 -0.32 10.11
CA ALA A 200 -13.62 -1.58 10.82
C ALA A 200 -14.17 -2.76 10.00
N ARG A 201 -15.39 -2.63 9.42
CA ARG A 201 -15.96 -3.67 8.54
C ARG A 201 -15.08 -3.99 7.34
N PHE A 202 -14.57 -2.96 6.67
CA PHE A 202 -13.63 -3.16 5.56
C PHE A 202 -12.38 -3.92 6.00
N TYR A 203 -11.78 -3.48 7.10
CA TYR A 203 -10.62 -4.16 7.68
C TYR A 203 -10.93 -5.62 8.03
N GLU A 204 -12.04 -5.87 8.71
CA GLU A 204 -12.45 -7.21 9.09
C GLU A 204 -12.65 -8.14 7.89
N ALA A 205 -13.37 -7.67 6.88
CA ALA A 205 -13.63 -8.45 5.68
C ALA A 205 -12.34 -8.84 4.96
N THR A 206 -11.41 -7.88 4.80
CA THR A 206 -10.17 -8.12 4.07
C THR A 206 -9.12 -8.84 4.91
N ALA A 207 -8.97 -8.52 6.20
CA ALA A 207 -8.00 -9.17 7.07
C ALA A 207 -8.40 -10.62 7.41
N SER A 208 -9.70 -10.90 7.58
CA SER A 208 -10.17 -12.29 7.76
C SER A 208 -9.97 -13.12 6.49
N SER A 209 -10.17 -12.53 5.31
CA SER A 209 -9.86 -13.22 4.05
C SER A 209 -8.39 -13.66 3.98
N VAL A 210 -7.45 -12.79 4.38
CA VAL A 210 -6.03 -13.16 4.46
C VAL A 210 -5.77 -14.21 5.55
N ALA A 211 -6.38 -14.05 6.74
CA ALA A 211 -6.22 -14.98 7.85
C ALA A 211 -6.78 -16.39 7.56
N GLY A 212 -7.72 -16.49 6.62
CA GLY A 212 -8.37 -17.73 6.20
C GLY A 212 -7.73 -18.43 5.01
N GLN A 213 -6.65 -17.88 4.47
CA GLN A 213 -6.02 -18.47 3.29
C GLN A 213 -5.48 -19.88 3.57
N PRO A 214 -5.67 -20.84 2.64
CA PRO A 214 -5.13 -22.17 2.75
C PRO A 214 -3.60 -22.16 2.89
N GLY A 215 -3.04 -23.07 3.68
CA GLY A 215 -1.61 -23.20 3.91
C GLY A 215 -1.08 -22.53 5.17
N SER A 216 -1.87 -21.68 5.86
CA SER A 216 -1.50 -21.14 7.17
C SER A 216 -1.62 -22.21 8.26
N ALA A 217 -0.52 -22.58 8.88
CA ALA A 217 -0.51 -23.43 10.09
C ALA A 217 -0.79 -22.64 11.38
N GLY A 218 -1.09 -21.34 11.28
CA GLY A 218 -1.37 -20.49 12.45
C GLY A 218 -0.12 -20.02 13.19
N ARG A 219 1.03 -19.94 12.50
CA ARG A 219 2.31 -19.45 13.04
C ARG A 219 2.56 -18.01 12.63
N PHE A 220 2.58 -17.11 13.61
CA PHE A 220 2.68 -15.69 13.36
C PHE A 220 3.88 -15.07 14.08
N SER A 221 4.71 -14.33 13.35
CA SER A 221 5.67 -13.43 13.95
C SER A 221 5.01 -12.10 14.26
N VAL A 222 5.30 -11.52 15.43
CA VAL A 222 4.76 -10.23 15.86
C VAL A 222 5.91 -9.29 16.15
N ASP A 223 5.94 -8.19 15.44
CA ASP A 223 6.90 -7.11 15.61
C ASP A 223 6.20 -5.76 15.48
N ASP A 224 6.87 -4.67 15.84
CA ASP A 224 6.33 -3.33 15.72
C ASP A 224 7.13 -2.47 14.75
N HIS A 225 6.41 -1.60 14.06
CA HIS A 225 6.99 -0.56 13.23
C HIS A 225 6.58 0.82 13.72
N VAL A 226 7.58 1.69 13.93
CA VAL A 226 7.36 3.06 14.41
C VAL A 226 7.16 3.99 13.23
N VAL A 227 5.98 4.62 13.16
CA VAL A 227 5.65 5.64 12.15
C VAL A 227 5.70 7.02 12.79
N PRO A 228 6.77 7.81 12.54
CA PRO A 228 6.90 9.14 13.13
C PRO A 228 5.89 10.12 12.54
N SER A 229 5.37 10.99 13.38
CA SER A 229 4.51 12.11 12.98
C SER A 229 5.31 13.40 12.98
N PHE A 230 5.43 14.04 11.81
CA PHE A 230 6.18 15.29 11.63
C PHE A 230 5.30 16.53 11.56
N THR A 231 4.00 16.42 11.81
CA THR A 231 3.08 17.54 11.75
C THR A 231 3.32 18.48 12.92
N LYS A 232 3.23 19.79 12.70
CA LYS A 232 3.31 20.81 13.77
C LYS A 232 2.14 20.71 14.75
N LEU A 233 0.98 20.29 14.25
CA LEU A 233 -0.26 20.11 15.00
C LEU A 233 -0.38 18.64 15.42
N GLN A 234 0.34 18.26 16.45
CA GLN A 234 0.32 16.87 16.91
C GLN A 234 -0.67 16.69 18.04
N PRO A 235 -1.42 15.59 18.05
CA PRO A 235 -2.18 15.22 19.22
C PRO A 235 -1.20 15.08 20.40
N ARG A 236 -1.33 15.93 21.40
CA ARG A 236 -0.44 15.93 22.60
C ARG A 236 -0.32 14.57 23.30
N ARG A 237 -1.20 13.62 22.97
CA ARG A 237 -1.33 12.31 23.60
C ARG A 237 -0.68 11.14 22.85
N LEU A 238 -0.11 11.33 21.64
CA LEU A 238 0.56 10.24 20.93
C LEU A 238 1.76 9.66 21.68
N GLY A 239 2.39 10.49 22.52
CA GLY A 239 3.67 10.17 23.13
C GLY A 239 4.80 10.25 22.12
N LYS A 240 6.03 10.24 22.63
CA LYS A 240 7.24 10.28 21.79
C LYS A 240 8.01 8.99 21.93
N THR A 241 8.60 8.53 20.82
CA THR A 241 9.56 7.43 20.81
C THR A 241 10.78 7.80 19.98
N ARG A 242 11.91 7.17 20.28
CA ARG A 242 13.12 7.35 19.50
C ARG A 242 12.93 6.70 18.13
N VAL A 243 13.21 7.47 17.08
CA VAL A 243 13.22 6.96 15.70
C VAL A 243 14.68 6.64 15.38
N PRO A 244 15.03 5.36 15.16
CA PRO A 244 16.42 4.93 15.01
C PRO A 244 17.18 5.70 13.94
N THR A 245 16.55 5.92 12.79
CA THR A 245 17.15 6.63 11.64
C THR A 245 17.37 8.12 11.87
N ARG A 246 16.82 8.71 12.94
CA ARG A 246 16.90 10.17 13.21
C ARG A 246 17.51 10.55 14.55
N GLY A 247 17.89 9.60 15.36
CA GLY A 247 18.53 9.84 16.65
C GLY A 247 17.72 10.61 17.70
N ARG A 248 16.52 11.12 17.34
CA ARG A 248 15.65 11.94 18.19
C ARG A 248 14.33 11.26 18.49
N ALA A 249 13.68 11.68 19.57
CA ALA A 249 12.33 11.24 19.90
C ALA A 249 11.29 12.10 19.20
N TYR A 250 10.42 11.45 18.44
CA TYR A 250 9.28 12.08 17.75
C TYR A 250 7.96 11.51 18.26
N PRO A 251 6.87 12.30 18.23
CA PRO A 251 5.54 11.74 18.31
C PRO A 251 5.34 10.71 17.21
N ALA A 252 4.76 9.57 17.55
CA ALA A 252 4.65 8.48 16.62
C ALA A 252 3.44 7.59 16.91
N PHE A 253 3.02 6.85 15.92
CA PHE A 253 2.22 5.63 16.06
C PHE A 253 3.13 4.41 16.04
N ARG A 254 2.68 3.32 16.65
CA ARG A 254 3.25 1.99 16.47
C ARG A 254 2.25 1.12 15.73
N LEU A 255 2.73 0.45 14.70
CA LEU A 255 1.99 -0.54 13.94
C LEU A 255 2.47 -1.92 14.38
N TYR A 256 1.58 -2.70 14.98
CA TYR A 256 1.80 -4.11 15.25
C TYR A 256 1.12 -4.89 14.15
N ALA A 257 1.90 -5.46 13.23
CA ALA A 257 1.38 -6.20 12.09
C ALA A 257 1.85 -7.66 12.17
N PRO A 258 0.97 -8.59 12.61
CA PRO A 258 1.29 -10.00 12.59
C PRO A 258 1.61 -10.48 11.18
N PHE A 259 2.66 -11.27 11.05
CA PHE A 259 3.13 -11.83 9.80
C PHE A 259 3.02 -13.35 9.84
N ASP A 260 2.23 -13.92 8.96
CA ASP A 260 2.12 -15.37 8.79
C ASP A 260 3.41 -15.91 8.20
N LEU A 261 4.09 -16.77 8.94
CA LEU A 261 5.38 -17.33 8.55
C LEU A 261 5.28 -18.41 7.47
N ASP A 262 4.11 -19.03 7.35
CA ASP A 262 3.87 -20.07 6.35
C ASP A 262 3.55 -19.46 4.99
N LEU A 263 2.75 -18.40 4.99
CA LEU A 263 2.30 -17.71 3.78
C LEU A 263 3.22 -16.55 3.35
N GLY A 264 4.05 -16.04 4.26
CA GLY A 264 4.89 -14.87 4.00
C GLY A 264 4.10 -13.56 3.85
N ARG A 265 3.01 -13.37 4.65
CA ARG A 265 2.04 -12.28 4.52
C ARG A 265 1.69 -11.61 5.83
N PHE A 266 1.23 -10.36 5.75
CA PHE A 266 0.69 -9.64 6.88
C PHE A 266 -0.79 -9.96 7.08
N VAL A 267 -1.17 -10.42 8.27
CA VAL A 267 -2.53 -10.91 8.56
C VAL A 267 -3.42 -9.85 9.20
N GLY A 268 -2.90 -8.71 9.50
CA GLY A 268 -3.66 -7.63 10.12
C GLY A 268 -2.76 -6.52 10.62
N VAL A 269 -3.34 -5.51 11.23
CA VAL A 269 -2.60 -4.41 11.84
C VAL A 269 -3.34 -3.83 13.05
N ILE A 270 -2.61 -3.65 14.14
CA ILE A 270 -3.06 -2.91 15.32
C ILE A 270 -2.25 -1.63 15.42
N VAL A 271 -2.92 -0.50 15.48
CA VAL A 271 -2.28 0.81 15.66
C VAL A 271 -2.34 1.20 17.13
N ARG A 272 -1.21 1.63 17.67
CA ARG A 272 -1.05 2.06 19.06
C ARG A 272 -0.27 3.37 19.14
N LYS A 273 -0.32 4.01 20.31
CA LYS A 273 0.48 5.19 20.63
C LYS A 273 1.95 4.82 20.84
N ALA A 274 2.85 5.75 20.61
CA ALA A 274 4.29 5.50 20.67
C ALA A 274 4.80 4.83 21.96
N ARG A 275 4.14 5.07 23.10
CA ARG A 275 4.53 4.53 24.40
C ARG A 275 4.00 3.12 24.68
N GLU A 276 3.03 2.66 23.92
CA GLU A 276 2.46 1.32 24.08
C GLU A 276 3.38 0.28 23.44
N SER A 277 4.20 -0.35 24.25
CA SER A 277 5.19 -1.34 23.81
C SER A 277 4.54 -2.67 23.44
N LEU A 278 5.30 -3.55 22.76
CA LEU A 278 4.86 -4.90 22.43
C LEU A 278 4.43 -5.67 23.69
N SER A 279 5.11 -5.48 24.82
CA SER A 279 4.72 -6.13 26.08
C SER A 279 3.37 -5.69 26.65
N GLN A 280 2.83 -4.58 26.18
CA GLN A 280 1.47 -4.13 26.52
C GLN A 280 0.43 -4.54 25.47
N THR A 281 0.87 -4.86 24.27
CA THR A 281 0.00 -5.10 23.10
C THR A 281 -0.06 -6.57 22.68
N ALA A 282 0.92 -7.39 23.08
CA ALA A 282 1.04 -8.78 22.63
C ALA A 282 -0.25 -9.61 22.80
N LEU A 283 -0.91 -9.49 23.95
CA LEU A 283 -2.17 -10.20 24.20
C LEU A 283 -3.30 -9.72 23.28
N ALA A 284 -3.37 -8.40 23.01
CA ALA A 284 -4.34 -7.85 22.07
C ALA A 284 -4.08 -8.32 20.63
N VAL A 285 -2.82 -8.55 20.25
CA VAL A 285 -2.48 -9.14 18.95
C VAL A 285 -2.95 -10.58 18.86
N VAL A 286 -2.74 -11.37 19.92
CA VAL A 286 -3.23 -12.76 19.96
C VAL A 286 -4.75 -12.82 19.81
N GLU A 287 -5.48 -11.98 20.53
CA GLU A 287 -6.94 -11.92 20.45
C GLU A 287 -7.42 -11.48 19.06
N GLU A 288 -6.74 -10.52 18.46
CA GLU A 288 -7.06 -10.06 17.11
C GLU A 288 -6.85 -11.18 16.08
N LEU A 289 -5.74 -11.91 16.15
CA LEU A 289 -5.49 -13.06 15.29
C LEU A 289 -6.59 -14.12 15.42
N ARG A 290 -6.97 -14.45 16.65
CA ARG A 290 -8.07 -15.39 16.91
C ARG A 290 -9.40 -14.89 16.36
N ARG A 291 -9.68 -13.59 16.51
CA ARG A 291 -10.90 -12.97 16.00
C ARG A 291 -10.96 -13.08 14.48
N LEU A 292 -9.89 -12.73 13.77
CA LEU A 292 -9.81 -12.81 12.32
C LEU A 292 -9.93 -14.25 11.82
N ARG A 293 -9.26 -15.20 12.47
CA ARG A 293 -9.33 -16.62 12.12
C ARG A 293 -10.73 -17.22 12.35
N ARG A 294 -11.44 -16.80 13.43
CA ARG A 294 -12.85 -17.19 13.64
C ARG A 294 -13.76 -16.66 12.54
N GLN A 295 -13.58 -15.39 12.16
CA GLN A 295 -14.36 -14.77 11.07
C GLN A 295 -14.11 -15.43 9.71
N ALA A 296 -12.91 -15.93 9.50
CA ALA A 296 -12.52 -16.68 8.31
C ALA A 296 -12.99 -18.15 8.33
N ASN A 297 -13.67 -18.60 9.39
CA ASN A 297 -14.09 -20.00 9.58
C ASN A 297 -12.92 -21.01 9.51
N VAL A 298 -11.72 -20.60 9.96
CA VAL A 298 -10.56 -21.48 9.99
C VAL A 298 -10.79 -22.63 10.98
N HIS A 299 -10.38 -23.83 10.61
CA HIS A 299 -10.39 -24.97 11.52
C HIS A 299 -9.47 -24.70 12.71
N HIS A 300 -9.93 -24.86 13.94
CA HIS A 300 -9.20 -24.51 15.17
C HIS A 300 -8.71 -23.04 15.21
N PRO A 301 -9.60 -22.05 15.07
CA PRO A 301 -9.21 -20.63 14.94
C PRO A 301 -8.54 -20.09 16.20
N ALA A 302 -8.77 -20.67 17.35
CA ALA A 302 -8.18 -20.25 18.62
C ALA A 302 -6.74 -20.74 18.80
N GLN A 303 -6.32 -21.79 18.07
CA GLN A 303 -4.94 -22.28 18.13
C GLN A 303 -4.02 -21.34 17.33
N VAL A 304 -3.18 -20.61 18.04
CA VAL A 304 -2.20 -19.70 17.44
C VAL A 304 -0.83 -19.90 18.08
N ARG A 305 0.20 -19.83 17.24
CA ARG A 305 1.59 -19.82 17.65
C ARG A 305 2.20 -18.47 17.35
N VAL A 306 2.64 -17.75 18.38
CA VAL A 306 3.21 -16.41 18.21
C VAL A 306 4.70 -16.38 18.49
N ILE A 307 5.46 -15.72 17.62
CA ILE A 307 6.88 -15.47 17.78
C ILE A 307 7.09 -14.00 18.08
N LEU A 308 7.64 -13.72 19.27
CA LEU A 308 7.76 -12.37 19.81
C LEU A 308 9.25 -11.98 19.95
N ASP A 309 9.57 -10.73 19.61
CA ASP A 309 10.87 -10.15 19.90
C ASP A 309 11.00 -9.77 21.39
N ARG A 310 12.21 -9.34 21.79
CA ARG A 310 12.55 -8.82 23.14
C ARG A 310 11.59 -7.74 23.63
N GLY A 311 10.94 -7.01 22.72
CA GLY A 311 9.90 -6.03 23.02
C GLY A 311 8.72 -6.60 23.80
N GLY A 312 8.39 -7.89 23.58
CA GLY A 312 7.32 -8.62 24.27
C GLY A 312 7.64 -9.08 25.69
N TYR A 313 8.87 -8.87 26.18
CA TYR A 313 9.31 -9.38 27.47
C TYR A 313 8.61 -8.71 28.66
N LYS A 314 7.67 -9.42 29.29
CA LYS A 314 7.00 -9.05 30.54
C LYS A 314 6.45 -10.31 31.23
N GLY A 315 6.73 -10.51 32.51
CA GLY A 315 6.32 -11.69 33.26
C GLY A 315 4.83 -11.97 33.22
N SER A 316 3.99 -10.99 33.46
CA SER A 316 2.52 -11.12 33.40
C SER A 316 1.97 -11.44 31.99
N VAL A 317 2.71 -11.15 30.92
CA VAL A 317 2.32 -11.57 29.57
C VAL A 317 2.63 -13.05 29.39
N PHE A 318 3.81 -13.49 29.81
CA PHE A 318 4.19 -14.90 29.71
C PHE A 318 3.31 -15.78 30.57
N GLU A 319 2.95 -15.33 31.77
CA GLU A 319 2.02 -16.05 32.64
C GLU A 319 0.69 -16.30 31.92
N ARG A 320 0.07 -15.25 31.38
CA ARG A 320 -1.18 -15.38 30.61
C ARG A 320 -1.06 -16.26 29.36
N LEU A 321 0.07 -16.18 28.65
CA LEU A 321 0.32 -17.05 27.50
C LEU A 321 0.55 -18.50 27.91
N LEU A 322 1.16 -18.73 29.09
CA LEU A 322 1.33 -20.09 29.64
C LEU A 322 0.01 -20.69 30.09
N ASP A 323 -0.87 -19.90 30.67
CA ASP A 323 -2.19 -20.36 31.16
C ASP A 323 -3.16 -20.66 30.03
N ASP A 324 -3.01 -20.03 28.85
CA ASP A 324 -3.92 -20.23 27.72
C ASP A 324 -3.59 -21.52 26.94
N PRO A 325 -4.40 -22.59 27.02
CA PRO A 325 -4.07 -23.88 26.41
C PRO A 325 -4.02 -23.84 24.87
N GLN A 326 -4.61 -22.83 24.26
CA GLN A 326 -4.71 -22.71 22.80
C GLN A 326 -3.61 -21.82 22.20
N VAL A 327 -2.77 -21.22 23.04
CA VAL A 327 -1.64 -20.40 22.58
C VAL A 327 -0.34 -21.13 22.82
N SER A 328 0.46 -21.25 21.79
CA SER A 328 1.88 -21.55 21.91
C SER A 328 2.72 -20.31 21.53
N PHE A 329 3.92 -20.20 22.07
CA PHE A 329 4.76 -19.05 21.75
C PHE A 329 6.26 -19.39 21.76
N ILE A 330 7.03 -18.55 21.07
CA ILE A 330 8.47 -18.42 21.22
C ILE A 330 8.78 -16.93 21.39
N ALA A 331 9.56 -16.58 22.39
CA ALA A 331 9.90 -15.18 22.65
C ALA A 331 11.37 -15.02 23.05
N MET A 332 12.02 -13.98 22.54
CA MET A 332 13.40 -13.65 22.95
C MET A 332 13.42 -13.09 24.37
N ALA A 333 14.23 -13.70 25.22
CA ALA A 333 14.47 -13.24 26.58
C ALA A 333 15.32 -11.96 26.61
N ARG A 334 15.13 -11.15 27.65
CA ARG A 334 16.06 -10.06 27.98
C ARG A 334 17.19 -10.58 28.86
N ALA A 335 18.42 -10.24 28.53
CA ALA A 335 19.59 -10.52 29.33
C ALA A 335 19.68 -9.54 30.53
N THR A 336 18.74 -9.67 31.47
CA THR A 336 18.84 -8.95 32.78
C THR A 336 19.89 -9.64 33.65
N ALA A 337 20.50 -8.91 34.59
CA ALA A 337 21.47 -9.50 35.50
C ALA A 337 20.92 -10.72 36.26
N ALA A 338 19.63 -10.71 36.61
CA ALA A 338 18.98 -11.84 37.27
C ALA A 338 18.84 -13.07 36.36
N ASN A 339 18.48 -12.83 35.10
CA ASN A 339 18.37 -13.91 34.12
C ASN A 339 19.73 -14.50 33.77
N VAL A 340 20.73 -13.65 33.54
CA VAL A 340 22.10 -14.07 33.20
C VAL A 340 22.68 -14.94 34.32
N ARG A 341 22.51 -14.58 35.59
CA ARG A 341 22.93 -15.42 36.72
C ARG A 341 22.32 -16.81 36.69
N GLN A 342 21.04 -16.95 36.35
CA GLN A 342 20.37 -18.25 36.20
C GLN A 342 20.98 -19.07 35.06
N TRP A 343 21.29 -18.43 33.92
CA TRP A 343 21.88 -19.09 32.77
C TRP A 343 23.35 -19.50 32.99
N GLU A 344 24.11 -18.69 33.73
CA GLU A 344 25.47 -19.00 34.13
C GLU A 344 25.55 -20.15 35.11
N ALA A 345 24.52 -20.32 35.96
CA ALA A 345 24.42 -21.42 36.90
C ALA A 345 24.07 -22.78 36.26
N LEU A 346 23.78 -22.80 34.92
CA LEU A 346 23.47 -24.05 34.23
C LEU A 346 24.67 -25.01 34.23
N PRO A 347 24.48 -26.28 34.60
CA PRO A 347 25.54 -27.28 34.54
C PRO A 347 26.12 -27.38 33.12
N LYS A 348 27.45 -27.29 32.99
CA LYS A 348 28.16 -27.33 31.70
C LYS A 348 27.83 -28.58 30.89
N ARG A 349 27.55 -29.70 31.54
CA ARG A 349 27.13 -30.98 30.88
C ARG A 349 25.81 -30.91 30.10
N LEU A 350 24.94 -29.94 30.40
CA LEU A 350 23.67 -29.74 29.67
C LEU A 350 23.89 -28.93 28.37
N LEU A 351 24.96 -28.18 28.29
CA LEU A 351 25.31 -27.36 27.13
C LEU A 351 26.04 -28.22 26.10
N ARG A 352 25.34 -28.62 25.07
CA ARG A 352 25.90 -29.42 23.96
C ARG A 352 26.30 -28.54 22.77
N PRO A 353 27.29 -28.95 21.96
CA PRO A 353 27.64 -28.24 20.74
C PRO A 353 26.42 -28.00 19.84
N TYR A 354 26.37 -26.84 19.20
CA TYR A 354 25.25 -26.47 18.35
C TYR A 354 25.72 -25.76 17.09
N ARG A 355 25.24 -26.19 15.96
CA ARG A 355 25.47 -25.55 14.65
C ARG A 355 24.14 -25.29 13.97
N PRO A 356 23.61 -24.07 14.05
CA PRO A 356 22.40 -23.73 13.34
C PRO A 356 22.65 -23.60 11.85
N ALA A 357 21.65 -23.92 11.03
CA ALA A 357 21.75 -23.73 9.59
C ALA A 357 22.08 -22.27 9.25
N GLY A 358 23.07 -22.06 8.39
CA GLY A 358 23.54 -20.74 7.95
C GLY A 358 24.37 -19.96 8.98
N ASP A 359 24.88 -20.62 10.02
CA ASP A 359 25.76 -20.00 11.02
C ASP A 359 26.94 -20.97 11.29
N ASP A 360 28.13 -20.61 10.84
CA ASP A 360 29.33 -21.44 10.91
C ASP A 360 30.09 -21.28 12.25
N ASN A 361 29.51 -20.59 13.25
CA ASN A 361 30.16 -20.40 14.54
C ASN A 361 30.28 -21.74 15.33
N PRO A 362 31.49 -22.32 15.46
CA PRO A 362 31.67 -23.60 16.14
C PRO A 362 31.56 -23.50 17.66
N ASN A 363 31.56 -22.29 18.21
CA ASN A 363 31.59 -22.04 19.65
C ASN A 363 30.19 -21.95 20.27
N LEU A 364 29.14 -22.18 19.47
CA LEU A 364 27.77 -22.17 19.98
C LEU A 364 27.48 -23.47 20.72
N LYS A 365 26.79 -23.31 21.86
CA LYS A 365 26.25 -24.41 22.67
C LYS A 365 24.79 -24.16 22.96
N ILE A 366 24.00 -25.22 23.03
CA ILE A 366 22.56 -25.17 23.27
C ILE A 366 22.15 -26.08 24.42
N ALA A 367 21.19 -25.64 25.21
CA ALA A 367 20.57 -26.43 26.27
C ALA A 367 19.09 -26.09 26.42
N ARG A 368 18.30 -27.04 26.93
CA ARG A 368 16.98 -26.77 27.49
C ARG A 368 17.09 -26.44 28.96
N SER A 369 16.28 -25.51 29.42
CA SER A 369 16.25 -25.04 30.80
C SER A 369 14.85 -24.52 31.15
N GLN A 370 14.74 -24.06 32.35
CA GLN A 370 13.64 -23.23 32.85
C GLN A 370 14.24 -21.94 33.41
N THR A 371 13.56 -20.83 33.22
CA THR A 371 14.01 -19.53 33.74
C THR A 371 12.88 -18.88 34.52
N THR A 372 13.17 -18.52 35.77
CA THR A 372 12.23 -17.77 36.60
C THR A 372 12.34 -16.30 36.26
N ILE A 373 11.21 -15.66 35.93
CA ILE A 373 11.17 -14.24 35.59
C ILE A 373 10.24 -13.48 36.52
N ARG A 374 10.63 -12.26 36.83
CA ARG A 374 9.85 -11.40 37.74
C ARG A 374 8.45 -11.13 37.15
N GLY A 375 7.41 -11.38 37.94
CA GLY A 375 6.01 -11.16 37.58
C GLY A 375 5.41 -12.27 36.71
N CYS A 376 6.00 -13.46 36.76
CA CYS A 376 5.41 -14.70 36.27
C CYS A 376 5.43 -15.70 37.41
N GLY A 377 4.29 -16.28 37.75
CA GLY A 377 4.15 -17.25 38.85
C GLY A 377 4.81 -18.61 38.56
N TYR A 378 5.20 -18.86 37.30
CA TYR A 378 5.76 -20.13 36.86
C TYR A 378 7.17 -19.96 36.28
N PRO A 379 8.04 -20.97 36.43
CA PRO A 379 9.27 -21.05 35.64
C PRO A 379 8.90 -21.21 34.16
N VAL A 380 9.47 -20.34 33.33
CA VAL A 380 9.20 -20.35 31.88
C VAL A 380 10.15 -21.33 31.20
N PRO A 381 9.65 -22.32 30.44
CA PRO A 381 10.52 -23.19 29.64
C PRO A 381 11.39 -22.36 28.71
N SER A 382 12.67 -22.70 28.63
CA SER A 382 13.65 -21.91 27.87
C SER A 382 14.62 -22.79 27.09
N VAL A 383 15.03 -22.27 25.94
CA VAL A 383 16.20 -22.73 25.17
C VAL A 383 17.31 -21.71 25.37
N VAL A 384 18.40 -22.15 25.96
CA VAL A 384 19.58 -21.29 26.23
C VAL A 384 20.65 -21.61 25.20
N ILE A 385 21.07 -20.60 24.45
CA ILE A 385 22.16 -20.66 23.49
C ILE A 385 23.28 -19.79 24.01
N ARG A 386 24.45 -20.39 24.19
CA ARG A 386 25.66 -19.72 24.66
C ARG A 386 26.70 -19.64 23.55
N ASP A 387 27.23 -18.46 23.35
CA ASP A 387 28.34 -18.21 22.45
C ASP A 387 29.64 -18.09 23.27
N ASP A 388 30.49 -19.07 23.09
CA ASP A 388 31.81 -19.15 23.77
C ASP A 388 32.92 -18.49 22.94
N THR A 389 32.61 -17.78 21.87
CA THR A 389 33.60 -17.04 21.07
C THR A 389 34.28 -15.96 21.92
N PRO A 390 35.62 -15.94 21.98
CA PRO A 390 36.34 -14.91 22.73
C PRO A 390 35.95 -13.49 22.28
N GLY A 391 35.71 -12.61 23.25
CA GLY A 391 35.38 -11.20 22.97
C GLY A 391 33.93 -10.91 22.56
N THR A 392 33.08 -11.91 22.46
CA THR A 392 31.65 -11.69 22.12
C THR A 392 30.96 -10.87 23.24
N LYS A 393 30.27 -9.78 22.83
CA LYS A 393 29.50 -8.93 23.76
C LYS A 393 28.17 -9.56 24.17
N GLN A 394 27.60 -10.42 23.32
CA GLN A 394 26.31 -11.05 23.55
C GLN A 394 26.46 -12.55 23.73
N ARG A 395 26.96 -12.94 24.90
CA ARG A 395 27.23 -14.35 25.21
C ARG A 395 25.99 -15.24 25.26
N TRP A 396 24.85 -14.68 25.59
CA TRP A 396 23.61 -15.42 25.81
C TRP A 396 22.52 -15.00 24.86
N ARG A 397 21.91 -15.96 24.14
CA ARG A 397 20.66 -15.85 23.42
C ARG A 397 19.71 -16.89 24.01
N VAL A 398 18.61 -16.43 24.59
CA VAL A 398 17.67 -17.32 25.27
C VAL A 398 16.28 -17.10 24.72
N LEU A 399 15.61 -18.21 24.42
CA LEU A 399 14.25 -18.23 23.89
C LEU A 399 13.33 -18.85 24.93
N PHE A 400 12.33 -18.10 25.37
CA PHE A 400 11.21 -18.61 26.13
C PHE A 400 10.21 -19.26 25.19
N PHE A 401 9.60 -20.34 25.60
CA PHE A 401 8.65 -21.01 24.74
C PHE A 401 7.55 -21.74 25.51
N LYS A 402 6.44 -21.95 24.83
CA LYS A 402 5.42 -22.93 25.17
C LYS A 402 5.07 -23.71 23.91
N ASN A 403 5.09 -25.02 24.02
CA ASN A 403 4.71 -25.88 22.91
C ASN A 403 3.18 -26.02 22.80
N GLU A 404 2.77 -26.44 21.61
CA GLU A 404 1.46 -27.01 21.43
C GLU A 404 1.29 -28.28 22.30
N PRO A 405 0.08 -28.58 22.77
CA PRO A 405 -0.19 -29.79 23.52
C PRO A 405 0.31 -31.05 22.76
N GLY A 406 0.99 -31.93 23.46
CA GLY A 406 1.53 -33.17 22.88
C GLY A 406 2.83 -33.04 22.11
N ARG A 407 3.29 -31.83 21.76
CA ARG A 407 4.56 -31.59 21.05
C ARG A 407 5.72 -31.36 22.01
N ARG A 408 6.84 -32.06 21.79
CA ARG A 408 8.11 -31.84 22.51
C ARG A 408 9.26 -31.62 21.54
N PRO A 409 9.27 -30.50 20.78
CA PRO A 409 10.32 -30.26 19.79
C PRO A 409 11.69 -30.16 20.46
N HIS A 410 12.73 -30.53 19.74
CA HIS A 410 14.12 -30.35 20.18
C HIS A 410 14.46 -28.85 20.35
N ALA A 411 15.49 -28.53 21.12
CA ALA A 411 15.92 -27.15 21.33
C ALA A 411 16.28 -26.44 20.00
N GLU A 412 16.92 -27.18 19.11
CA GLU A 412 17.32 -26.73 17.78
C GLU A 412 16.11 -26.34 16.90
N THR A 413 15.02 -27.12 16.99
CA THR A 413 13.79 -26.83 16.27
C THR A 413 13.19 -25.51 16.72
N ILE A 414 13.22 -25.24 18.04
CA ILE A 414 12.71 -23.97 18.61
C ILE A 414 13.56 -22.78 18.13
N ASP A 415 14.90 -22.92 18.08
CA ASP A 415 15.75 -21.86 17.56
C ASP A 415 15.57 -21.66 16.05
N ALA A 416 15.48 -22.75 15.29
CA ALA A 416 15.23 -22.69 13.85
C ALA A 416 13.90 -21.99 13.54
N GLU A 417 12.84 -22.29 14.30
CA GLU A 417 11.54 -21.63 14.15
C GLU A 417 11.61 -20.13 14.54
N TYR A 418 12.33 -19.79 15.61
CA TYR A 418 12.53 -18.39 15.99
C TYR A 418 13.26 -17.61 14.89
N ARG A 419 14.23 -18.21 14.23
CA ARG A 419 15.00 -17.58 13.14
C ARG A 419 14.11 -17.22 11.94
N GLN A 420 12.99 -17.93 11.71
CA GLN A 420 12.03 -17.58 10.66
C GLN A 420 11.44 -16.17 10.85
N ARG A 421 11.54 -15.58 12.06
CA ARG A 421 11.18 -14.18 12.32
C ARG A 421 11.91 -13.20 11.37
N GLN A 422 13.08 -13.57 10.89
CA GLN A 422 13.81 -12.77 9.89
C GLN A 422 12.98 -12.50 8.63
N ASN A 423 12.11 -13.42 8.25
CA ASN A 423 11.19 -13.22 7.11
C ASN A 423 10.23 -12.05 7.37
N HIS A 424 9.79 -11.88 8.61
CA HIS A 424 8.95 -10.74 9.01
C HIS A 424 9.73 -9.41 8.94
N GLU A 425 10.98 -9.38 9.42
CA GLU A 425 11.84 -8.20 9.31
C GLU A 425 12.08 -7.81 7.85
N LEU A 426 12.32 -8.80 6.98
CA LEU A 426 12.43 -8.60 5.54
C LEU A 426 11.11 -8.11 4.93
N GLY A 427 9.97 -8.64 5.37
CA GLY A 427 8.63 -8.16 4.98
C GLY A 427 8.43 -6.70 5.35
N PHE A 428 8.75 -6.28 6.58
CA PHE A 428 8.71 -4.88 6.99
C PHE A 428 9.68 -4.00 6.19
N ALA A 429 10.90 -4.47 5.95
CA ALA A 429 11.86 -3.72 5.13
C ALA A 429 11.30 -3.47 3.71
N GLN A 430 10.70 -4.48 3.09
CA GLN A 430 10.04 -4.33 1.78
C GLN A 430 8.83 -3.39 1.85
N TYR A 431 7.97 -3.52 2.86
CA TYR A 431 6.85 -2.61 3.11
C TYR A 431 7.31 -1.15 3.23
N ILE A 432 8.39 -0.90 3.96
CA ILE A 432 8.93 0.43 4.17
C ILE A 432 9.54 1.00 2.88
N HIS A 433 10.35 0.22 2.20
CA HIS A 433 11.16 0.71 1.07
C HIS A 433 10.43 0.64 -0.27
N ALA A 434 9.67 -0.42 -0.53
CA ALA A 434 8.96 -0.57 -1.80
C ALA A 434 7.61 0.16 -1.79
N LEU A 435 6.84 0.09 -0.70
CA LEU A 435 5.50 0.67 -0.60
C LEU A 435 5.45 1.96 0.22
N VAL A 436 6.62 2.49 0.56
CA VAL A 436 6.76 3.73 1.35
C VAL A 436 5.90 3.70 2.63
N GLY A 437 6.09 2.65 3.43
CA GLY A 437 5.30 2.38 4.64
C GLY A 437 5.28 3.49 5.69
N HIS A 438 6.26 4.40 5.67
CA HIS A 438 6.29 5.58 6.54
C HIS A 438 5.29 6.68 6.15
N SER A 439 4.79 6.68 4.91
CA SER A 439 3.88 7.70 4.42
C SER A 439 2.44 7.31 4.72
N LEU A 440 2.00 7.62 5.92
CA LEU A 440 0.62 7.44 6.34
C LEU A 440 -0.06 8.79 6.54
N PRO A 441 -1.37 8.90 6.32
CA PRO A 441 -2.11 10.12 6.62
C PRO A 441 -1.99 10.41 8.11
N LYS A 442 -1.83 11.67 8.42
CA LYS A 442 -1.71 12.16 9.79
C LYS A 442 -2.92 13.03 10.07
N ALA A 443 -3.52 12.86 11.22
CA ALA A 443 -4.67 13.65 11.64
C ALA A 443 -4.33 15.14 11.65
N TYR A 444 -4.81 15.85 10.64
CA TYR A 444 -4.44 17.25 10.39
C TYR A 444 -5.47 18.26 10.89
N GLU A 445 -6.73 17.86 11.05
CA GLU A 445 -7.83 18.84 11.05
C GLU A 445 -8.43 19.23 12.38
N MET A 446 -7.94 18.69 13.44
CA MET A 446 -8.64 18.80 14.71
C MET A 446 -8.52 20.14 15.40
N PHE A 447 -7.83 21.09 14.79
CA PHE A 447 -7.56 22.38 15.43
C PHE A 447 -8.31 23.57 14.83
N ARG A 448 -9.01 23.38 13.71
CA ARG A 448 -9.74 24.49 13.10
C ARG A 448 -11.07 24.86 13.80
N THR A 449 -11.68 23.90 14.48
CA THR A 449 -12.97 24.12 15.15
C THR A 449 -12.87 24.43 16.64
N ALA A 450 -11.69 24.33 17.25
CA ALA A 450 -11.51 24.46 18.69
C ALA A 450 -11.26 25.89 19.20
N ASN A 451 -11.27 26.88 18.32
CA ASN A 451 -10.98 28.26 18.74
C ASN A 451 -12.18 29.05 19.27
N ALA A 452 -13.40 28.49 19.27
CA ALA A 452 -14.57 29.21 19.74
C ALA A 452 -14.93 28.94 21.21
N ASP A 453 -14.60 27.78 21.80
CA ASP A 453 -14.99 27.47 23.20
C ASP A 453 -13.92 26.65 23.94
N GLY A 454 -13.27 27.27 24.90
CA GLY A 454 -12.17 26.68 25.68
C GLY A 454 -12.51 25.46 26.56
N GLN A 455 -13.78 25.11 26.78
CA GLN A 455 -14.20 24.01 27.66
C GLN A 455 -14.39 22.66 26.98
N LYS A 456 -14.62 22.58 25.66
CA LYS A 456 -14.81 21.31 24.92
C LYS A 456 -13.53 20.51 24.66
N ARG A 457 -12.38 21.03 25.07
CA ARG A 457 -11.06 20.50 24.69
C ARG A 457 -10.68 19.10 25.21
N LYS A 458 -11.21 18.62 26.33
CA LYS A 458 -10.74 17.34 26.93
C LYS A 458 -11.42 16.11 26.34
N THR A 459 -12.71 16.13 26.12
CA THR A 459 -13.51 15.00 25.60
C THR A 459 -13.27 14.81 24.11
N VAL A 460 -13.21 15.90 23.36
CA VAL A 460 -12.89 15.94 21.94
C VAL A 460 -11.52 15.32 21.67
N ALA A 461 -10.49 15.63 22.47
CA ALA A 461 -9.12 15.14 22.25
C ALA A 461 -8.96 13.61 22.36
N THR A 462 -9.86 12.89 23.02
CA THR A 462 -9.77 11.41 23.16
C THR A 462 -10.42 10.73 21.95
N ALA A 463 -11.63 11.13 21.60
CA ALA A 463 -12.34 10.66 20.39
C ALA A 463 -11.51 10.91 19.11
N GLU A 464 -10.84 12.05 19.09
CA GLU A 464 -9.95 12.47 18.01
C GLU A 464 -8.70 11.57 17.85
N THR A 465 -8.08 11.17 18.95
CA THR A 465 -6.92 10.28 18.90
C THR A 465 -7.34 8.90 18.37
N ASP A 466 -8.51 8.43 18.77
CA ASP A 466 -9.04 7.14 18.34
C ASP A 466 -9.41 7.15 16.86
N ARG A 467 -10.01 8.24 16.38
CA ARG A 467 -10.28 8.46 14.95
C ARG A 467 -8.98 8.47 14.14
N SER A 468 -7.98 9.19 14.59
CA SER A 468 -6.67 9.22 13.93
C SER A 468 -6.01 7.83 13.86
N GLN A 469 -6.18 7.02 14.89
CA GLN A 469 -5.70 5.64 14.88
C GLN A 469 -6.43 4.80 13.83
N GLN A 470 -7.74 4.98 13.65
CA GLN A 470 -8.52 4.28 12.63
C GLN A 470 -8.12 4.69 11.21
N GLU A 471 -7.92 5.98 10.97
CA GLU A 471 -7.43 6.48 9.67
C GLU A 471 -6.05 5.90 9.31
N VAL A 472 -5.12 5.94 10.27
CA VAL A 472 -3.79 5.35 10.12
C VAL A 472 -3.89 3.83 9.90
N ARG A 473 -4.78 3.15 10.65
CA ARG A 473 -5.03 1.71 10.50
C ARG A 473 -5.53 1.38 9.09
N PHE A 474 -6.51 2.12 8.59
CA PHE A 474 -7.09 1.92 7.27
C PHE A 474 -6.04 2.01 6.16
N VAL A 475 -5.26 3.11 6.14
CA VAL A 475 -4.26 3.31 5.08
C VAL A 475 -3.06 2.36 5.25
N ALA A 476 -2.63 2.09 6.48
CA ALA A 476 -1.57 1.11 6.73
C ALA A 476 -1.98 -0.29 6.26
N TRP A 477 -3.23 -0.66 6.55
CA TRP A 477 -3.76 -1.96 6.14
C TRP A 477 -3.85 -2.08 4.61
N LEU A 478 -4.33 -1.04 3.92
CA LEU A 478 -4.32 -1.05 2.44
C LEU A 478 -2.91 -1.21 1.85
N LYS A 479 -1.89 -0.64 2.47
CA LYS A 479 -0.51 -0.86 2.04
C LYS A 479 -0.03 -2.29 2.31
N PHE A 480 -0.39 -2.90 3.44
CA PHE A 480 -0.10 -4.31 3.69
C PHE A 480 -0.82 -5.21 2.69
N LEU A 481 -2.10 -4.95 2.41
CA LEU A 481 -2.82 -5.65 1.34
C LEU A 481 -2.15 -5.48 -0.02
N THR A 482 -1.67 -4.28 -0.34
CA THR A 482 -0.94 -4.05 -1.60
C THR A 482 0.36 -4.87 -1.65
N PHE A 483 1.06 -5.00 -0.53
CA PHE A 483 2.19 -5.91 -0.42
C PHE A 483 1.79 -7.35 -0.77
N ASP A 484 0.69 -7.83 -0.18
CA ASP A 484 0.19 -9.18 -0.41
C ASP A 484 -0.26 -9.38 -1.86
N LEU A 485 -1.00 -8.43 -2.46
CA LEU A 485 -1.39 -8.49 -3.87
C LEU A 485 -0.19 -8.63 -4.81
N ILE A 486 0.90 -7.89 -4.55
CA ILE A 486 2.12 -7.99 -5.36
C ILE A 486 2.85 -9.32 -5.13
N LYS A 487 2.85 -9.85 -3.91
CA LYS A 487 3.40 -11.17 -3.61
C LYS A 487 2.58 -12.28 -4.28
N ASP A 488 1.26 -12.18 -4.29
CA ASP A 488 0.37 -13.10 -4.99
C ASP A 488 0.58 -13.08 -6.49
N PHE A 489 0.74 -11.88 -7.05
CA PHE A 489 1.12 -11.74 -8.44
C PHE A 489 2.46 -12.44 -8.73
N GLY A 490 3.47 -12.24 -7.87
CA GLY A 490 4.75 -12.94 -8.00
C GLY A 490 4.62 -14.47 -7.93
N ALA A 491 3.77 -14.97 -7.04
CA ALA A 491 3.49 -16.41 -6.94
C ALA A 491 2.75 -16.95 -8.18
N ALA A 492 1.81 -16.17 -8.72
CA ALA A 492 1.08 -16.52 -9.95
C ALA A 492 1.98 -16.55 -11.20
N LEU A 493 3.10 -15.83 -11.20
CA LEU A 493 4.12 -15.89 -12.25
C LEU A 493 4.97 -17.17 -12.17
N GLY A 494 4.83 -17.98 -11.12
CA GLY A 494 5.53 -19.23 -10.93
C GLY A 494 6.71 -19.20 -9.96
N GLN A 495 7.31 -20.36 -9.73
CA GLN A 495 8.31 -20.57 -8.67
C GLN A 495 9.53 -19.64 -8.74
N HIS A 496 9.93 -19.21 -9.92
CA HIS A 496 11.04 -18.29 -10.09
C HIS A 496 10.76 -16.90 -9.51
N PHE A 497 9.51 -16.43 -9.56
CA PHE A 497 9.11 -15.08 -9.12
C PHE A 497 8.50 -15.06 -7.73
N ALA A 498 8.00 -16.16 -7.23
CA ALA A 498 7.41 -16.28 -5.89
C ALA A 498 8.33 -15.75 -4.76
N PRO A 499 9.65 -16.06 -4.73
CA PRO A 499 10.57 -15.54 -3.72
C PRO A 499 11.01 -14.09 -3.96
N CYS A 500 10.70 -13.51 -5.12
CA CYS A 500 11.17 -12.16 -5.45
C CYS A 500 10.66 -11.10 -4.45
N GLN A 501 11.49 -10.09 -4.21
CA GLN A 501 11.11 -8.94 -3.43
C GLN A 501 10.04 -8.10 -4.16
N VAL A 502 9.14 -7.48 -3.40
CA VAL A 502 8.09 -6.60 -3.92
C VAL A 502 8.67 -5.51 -4.85
N ALA A 503 9.75 -4.85 -4.44
CA ALA A 503 10.41 -3.83 -5.27
C ALA A 503 10.87 -4.36 -6.63
N THR A 504 11.31 -5.61 -6.69
CA THR A 504 11.71 -6.26 -7.94
C THR A 504 10.52 -6.52 -8.85
N LEU A 505 9.43 -7.06 -8.29
CA LEU A 505 8.19 -7.31 -9.03
C LEU A 505 7.58 -6.00 -9.57
N VAL A 506 7.52 -4.97 -8.72
CA VAL A 506 7.03 -3.64 -9.11
C VAL A 506 7.86 -3.07 -10.25
N ARG A 507 9.17 -3.01 -10.10
CA ARG A 507 10.07 -2.46 -11.12
C ARG A 507 10.04 -3.26 -12.43
N ARG A 508 9.94 -4.59 -12.33
CA ARG A 508 10.02 -5.47 -13.49
C ARG A 508 8.70 -5.55 -14.26
N PHE A 509 7.56 -5.50 -13.60
CA PHE A 509 6.27 -5.78 -14.22
C PHE A 509 5.22 -4.69 -14.05
N ILE A 510 5.14 -4.05 -12.86
CA ILE A 510 4.08 -3.08 -12.57
C ILE A 510 4.38 -1.70 -13.15
N LEU A 511 5.64 -1.23 -13.03
CA LEU A 511 6.10 0.02 -13.63
C LEU A 511 6.41 -0.20 -15.12
N ARG A 512 5.42 -0.62 -15.89
CA ARG A 512 5.56 -0.85 -17.33
C ARG A 512 4.64 0.06 -18.12
N PRO A 513 5.19 0.75 -19.13
CA PRO A 513 4.40 1.54 -20.04
C PRO A 513 3.61 0.63 -20.99
N GLY A 514 2.61 1.21 -21.61
CA GLY A 514 1.77 0.54 -22.58
C GLY A 514 0.59 1.39 -22.99
N ARG A 515 -0.40 0.77 -23.60
CA ARG A 515 -1.59 1.41 -24.13
C ARG A 515 -2.85 0.70 -23.68
N LEU A 516 -3.89 1.46 -23.57
CA LEU A 516 -5.23 0.93 -23.30
C LEU A 516 -6.11 1.13 -24.53
N TYR A 517 -6.81 0.07 -24.93
CA TYR A 517 -7.77 0.09 -26.02
C TYR A 517 -9.14 -0.36 -25.51
N LEU A 518 -10.17 0.12 -26.18
CA LEU A 518 -11.52 -0.41 -26.03
C LEU A 518 -11.90 -1.14 -27.32
N GLN A 519 -12.42 -2.36 -27.18
CA GLN A 519 -12.89 -3.16 -28.31
C GLN A 519 -14.05 -4.04 -27.88
N ALA A 520 -15.21 -3.87 -28.47
CA ALA A 520 -16.37 -4.75 -28.28
C ALA A 520 -16.66 -5.16 -26.81
N GLY A 521 -16.65 -4.20 -25.88
CA GLY A 521 -16.89 -4.45 -24.46
C GLY A 521 -15.68 -5.01 -23.69
N GLN A 522 -14.51 -5.04 -24.32
CA GLN A 522 -13.25 -5.44 -23.70
C GLN A 522 -12.34 -4.23 -23.49
N LEU A 523 -11.67 -4.19 -22.34
CA LEU A 523 -10.55 -3.30 -22.09
C LEU A 523 -9.26 -4.07 -22.34
N ILE A 524 -8.51 -3.68 -23.35
CA ILE A 524 -7.25 -4.31 -23.70
C ILE A 524 -6.11 -3.47 -23.13
N ALA A 525 -5.34 -4.03 -22.20
CA ALA A 525 -4.13 -3.44 -21.68
C ALA A 525 -2.92 -4.04 -22.41
N GLN A 526 -2.41 -3.32 -23.39
CA GLN A 526 -1.25 -3.73 -24.17
C GLN A 526 0.02 -3.15 -23.57
N LEU A 527 0.87 -4.01 -23.03
CA LEU A 527 2.19 -3.64 -22.47
C LEU A 527 3.20 -3.42 -23.60
N ASP A 528 4.03 -2.40 -23.47
CA ASP A 528 5.18 -2.24 -24.34
C ASP A 528 6.17 -3.40 -24.12
N PRO A 529 6.88 -3.89 -25.19
CA PRO A 529 7.81 -5.00 -25.05
C PRO A 529 8.98 -4.63 -24.14
N PHE A 530 9.43 -5.60 -23.34
CA PHE A 530 10.53 -5.42 -22.42
C PHE A 530 11.31 -6.72 -22.18
N ARG A 531 12.56 -6.59 -21.76
CA ARG A 531 13.43 -7.76 -21.49
C ARG A 531 12.87 -8.60 -20.32
N GLY A 532 12.70 -9.89 -20.55
CA GLY A 532 12.19 -10.84 -19.56
C GLY A 532 10.67 -10.89 -19.47
N GLN A 533 9.98 -10.43 -20.51
CA GLN A 533 8.52 -10.51 -20.66
C GLN A 533 8.02 -11.95 -20.77
N GLU A 534 8.89 -12.89 -21.12
CA GLU A 534 8.57 -14.31 -21.28
C GLU A 534 7.95 -14.89 -20.01
N GLY A 535 8.35 -14.37 -18.84
CA GLY A 535 7.77 -14.76 -17.55
C GLY A 535 6.28 -14.38 -17.40
N LEU A 536 5.75 -13.51 -18.28
CA LEU A 536 4.32 -13.12 -18.25
C LEU A 536 3.44 -13.97 -19.19
N TYR A 537 3.99 -14.65 -20.19
CA TYR A 537 3.14 -15.26 -21.24
C TYR A 537 2.13 -16.26 -20.69
N ALA A 538 2.58 -17.20 -19.84
CA ALA A 538 1.67 -18.17 -19.24
C ALA A 538 0.63 -17.51 -18.32
N PHE A 539 1.02 -16.51 -17.54
CA PHE A 539 0.13 -15.75 -16.68
C PHE A 539 -0.92 -14.98 -17.49
N ILE A 540 -0.51 -14.29 -18.56
CA ILE A 540 -1.40 -13.52 -19.44
C ILE A 540 -2.39 -14.47 -20.12
N GLN A 541 -1.94 -15.62 -20.61
CA GLN A 541 -2.81 -16.61 -21.24
C GLN A 541 -3.88 -17.07 -20.24
N GLN A 542 -3.49 -17.51 -19.03
CA GLN A 542 -4.44 -17.94 -18.00
C GLN A 542 -5.42 -16.82 -17.61
N LEU A 543 -4.93 -15.56 -17.51
CA LEU A 543 -5.75 -14.41 -17.19
C LEU A 543 -6.81 -14.18 -18.28
N ASN A 544 -6.40 -14.18 -19.53
CA ASN A 544 -7.31 -13.94 -20.65
C ASN A 544 -8.35 -15.07 -20.79
N GLU A 545 -7.98 -16.32 -20.53
CA GLU A 545 -8.89 -17.47 -20.49
C GLU A 545 -9.97 -17.32 -19.40
N ARG A 546 -9.64 -16.72 -18.24
CA ARG A 546 -10.59 -16.45 -17.14
C ARG A 546 -11.66 -15.42 -17.54
N ARG A 547 -11.46 -14.60 -18.57
CA ARG A 547 -12.37 -13.53 -19.03
C ARG A 547 -12.84 -12.64 -17.87
N LEU A 548 -11.92 -12.15 -17.09
CA LEU A 548 -12.22 -11.37 -15.88
C LEU A 548 -12.98 -10.09 -16.24
N THR A 549 -14.09 -9.87 -15.58
CA THR A 549 -14.83 -8.60 -15.66
C THR A 549 -14.34 -7.63 -14.60
N ILE A 550 -14.27 -6.35 -14.94
CA ILE A 550 -13.84 -5.26 -14.06
C ILE A 550 -15.09 -4.54 -13.53
N PRO A 551 -15.55 -4.82 -12.28
CA PRO A 551 -16.82 -4.28 -11.78
C PRO A 551 -16.85 -2.74 -11.74
N TRP A 552 -15.73 -2.11 -11.42
CA TRP A 552 -15.60 -0.65 -11.34
C TRP A 552 -15.44 0.06 -12.70
N LEU A 553 -15.45 -0.71 -13.80
CA LEU A 553 -15.48 -0.20 -15.18
C LEU A 553 -16.64 -0.84 -15.96
N CYS A 554 -17.84 -0.76 -15.41
CA CYS A 554 -19.06 -1.25 -16.06
C CYS A 554 -18.98 -2.70 -16.57
N ASN A 555 -18.24 -3.56 -15.83
CA ASN A 555 -18.01 -4.95 -16.16
C ASN A 555 -17.32 -5.20 -17.52
N LEU A 556 -16.48 -4.27 -17.97
CA LEU A 556 -15.61 -4.53 -19.12
C LEU A 556 -14.76 -5.78 -18.85
N VAL A 557 -14.61 -6.62 -19.87
CA VAL A 557 -13.73 -7.79 -19.80
C VAL A 557 -12.30 -7.32 -19.97
N LEU A 558 -11.42 -7.67 -19.03
CA LEU A 558 -9.98 -7.38 -19.12
C LEU A 558 -9.31 -8.37 -20.06
N GLN A 559 -8.56 -7.85 -21.01
CA GLN A 559 -7.59 -8.58 -21.82
C GLN A 559 -6.22 -7.93 -21.65
N ILE A 560 -5.17 -8.71 -21.51
CA ILE A 560 -3.79 -8.23 -21.46
C ILE A 560 -3.00 -8.79 -22.63
N GLU A 561 -2.21 -7.93 -23.25
CA GLU A 561 -1.35 -8.28 -24.38
C GLU A 561 0.04 -7.67 -24.18
N ILE A 562 1.03 -8.23 -24.87
CA ILE A 562 2.35 -7.61 -25.02
C ILE A 562 2.50 -7.26 -26.51
N ALA A 563 2.83 -6.01 -26.80
CA ALA A 563 3.06 -5.58 -28.16
C ALA A 563 4.25 -6.33 -28.78
N SER A 564 4.13 -6.73 -30.03
CA SER A 564 5.22 -7.38 -30.77
C SER A 564 6.35 -6.41 -31.09
N GLU A 565 6.03 -5.12 -31.24
CA GLU A 565 6.98 -4.06 -31.55
C GLU A 565 6.78 -2.84 -30.67
N PRO A 566 7.83 -2.06 -30.39
CA PRO A 566 7.68 -0.77 -29.72
C PRO A 566 6.80 0.15 -30.57
N PRO A 567 6.01 1.02 -29.92
CA PRO A 567 5.00 1.82 -30.59
C PRO A 567 5.60 2.79 -31.59
N GLY A 568 5.25 2.61 -32.87
CA GLY A 568 5.55 3.59 -33.91
C GLY A 568 4.63 4.81 -33.92
N LEU A 569 3.50 4.79 -33.22
CA LEU A 569 2.47 5.83 -33.20
C LEU A 569 2.25 6.41 -31.80
N ALA A 570 2.06 7.71 -31.77
CA ALA A 570 1.67 8.44 -30.58
C ALA A 570 0.38 7.90 -29.99
N ALA A 571 0.38 7.76 -28.69
CA ALA A 571 -0.80 7.45 -27.91
C ALA A 571 -1.89 8.51 -28.13
N ALA A 572 -3.14 8.07 -28.15
CA ALA A 572 -4.27 9.00 -28.19
C ALA A 572 -4.23 9.93 -26.95
N PRO A 573 -4.45 11.21 -27.15
CA PRO A 573 -4.54 12.14 -26.04
C PRO A 573 -5.68 11.76 -25.08
N HIS A 574 -5.49 12.00 -23.79
CA HIS A 574 -6.44 11.65 -22.72
C HIS A 574 -7.89 12.11 -22.97
N VAL A 575 -8.06 13.30 -23.59
CA VAL A 575 -9.42 13.82 -23.91
C VAL A 575 -10.06 13.01 -25.04
N LEU A 576 -9.28 12.51 -25.98
CA LEU A 576 -9.78 11.65 -27.07
C LEU A 576 -10.30 10.33 -26.49
N GLY A 577 -9.52 9.69 -25.63
CA GLY A 577 -9.96 8.47 -24.95
C GLY A 577 -11.23 8.67 -24.13
N ARG A 578 -11.39 9.80 -23.43
CA ARG A 578 -12.63 10.13 -22.72
C ARG A 578 -13.84 10.26 -23.64
N LYS A 579 -13.68 10.89 -24.80
CA LYS A 579 -14.76 10.99 -25.80
C LYS A 579 -15.12 9.63 -26.40
N ILE A 580 -14.13 8.79 -26.67
CA ILE A 580 -14.37 7.42 -27.13
C ILE A 580 -15.18 6.64 -26.10
N LEU A 581 -14.79 6.70 -24.82
CA LEU A 581 -15.52 6.05 -23.73
C LEU A 581 -16.95 6.58 -23.58
N ALA A 582 -17.15 7.90 -23.67
CA ALA A 582 -18.47 8.50 -23.61
C ALA A 582 -19.36 8.05 -24.77
N ASN A 583 -18.80 7.97 -25.98
CA ASN A 583 -19.51 7.53 -27.16
C ASN A 583 -19.83 6.02 -27.18
N SER A 584 -19.05 5.21 -26.45
CA SER A 584 -19.29 3.76 -26.34
C SER A 584 -20.39 3.39 -25.33
N GLY A 585 -21.11 4.37 -24.78
CA GLY A 585 -22.17 4.13 -23.79
C GLY A 585 -21.65 3.85 -22.38
N LEU A 586 -20.34 3.89 -22.18
CA LEU A 586 -19.72 3.84 -20.86
C LEU A 586 -19.82 5.24 -20.24
N ALA A 587 -21.01 5.58 -19.75
CA ALA A 587 -21.20 6.82 -19.01
C ALA A 587 -20.18 6.88 -17.86
N ALA A 588 -19.57 8.05 -17.67
CA ALA A 588 -18.79 8.27 -16.45
C ALA A 588 -19.68 7.93 -15.25
N PRO A 589 -19.26 7.09 -14.32
CA PRO A 589 -20.02 6.88 -13.10
C PRO A 589 -20.32 8.24 -12.46
N PRO A 590 -21.53 8.44 -11.93
CA PRO A 590 -22.02 9.73 -11.47
C PRO A 590 -21.15 10.36 -10.40
#